data_7a1cd33f1a5580ecd121d57cc617b8e1
#
_entry.id   7a1cd33f1a5580ecd121d57cc617b8e1
#
_cell.length_a   1.000
_cell.length_b   1.000
_cell.length_c   1.000
_cell.angle_alpha   90.00
_cell.angle_beta   90.00
_cell.angle_gamma   90.00
#
_symmetry.space_group_name_H-M   'P 1'
#
loop_
_entity.id
_entity.type
_entity.pdbx_description
1 polymer ?
#
loop_
_entity_poly.entity_id
_entity_poly.type
_entity_poly.pdbx_seq_one_letter_code
_entity_poly.pdbx_strand_id
1 'polypeptide(L)'
;MNRKKQKRKLVAEINVVPYIDVTLVLMVIFMITAPLLMQGVKVELPQANSSPMDSEDQEPFIVSIKSDGTYWIDDKGINQSRPLNLIKDRVSKIIRQEPKTPILVWGDASVDYGVVVNLMSELQRSGATSVGLVTEPPPQ
;
A
#
# COMPACT_ATOMS: atom_id res chain seq x y z
N MET A 1 77.26 -26.07 -15.50
CA MET A 1 75.98 -25.48 -16.05
C MET A 1 75.14 -25.01 -14.91
N ASN A 2 75.15 -23.74 -14.64
CA ASN A 2 74.27 -23.15 -13.66
C ASN A 2 72.88 -22.97 -14.28
N ARG A 3 72.05 -23.95 -14.09
CA ARG A 3 70.63 -23.74 -14.27
C ARG A 3 70.15 -22.78 -13.18
N LYS A 4 70.12 -21.52 -13.51
CA LYS A 4 69.39 -20.56 -12.71
C LYS A 4 67.94 -21.08 -12.68
N LYS A 5 67.57 -21.73 -11.55
CA LYS A 5 66.18 -22.00 -11.25
C LYS A 5 65.48 -20.63 -11.33
N GLN A 6 64.72 -20.44 -12.36
CA GLN A 6 63.77 -19.33 -12.35
C GLN A 6 62.92 -19.55 -11.12
N LYS A 7 63.18 -18.77 -10.10
CA LYS A 7 62.24 -18.63 -9.01
C LYS A 7 60.92 -18.19 -9.67
N ARG A 8 60.02 -19.13 -9.78
CA ARG A 8 58.64 -18.74 -10.04
C ARG A 8 58.34 -17.68 -9.01
N LYS A 9 58.28 -16.45 -9.44
CA LYS A 9 57.70 -15.41 -8.60
C LYS A 9 56.34 -15.95 -8.21
N LEU A 10 56.19 -16.37 -6.98
CA LEU A 10 54.87 -16.51 -6.38
C LEU A 10 54.21 -15.18 -6.70
N VAL A 11 53.24 -15.20 -7.62
CA VAL A 11 52.44 -14.05 -7.93
C VAL A 11 51.65 -13.80 -6.68
N ALA A 12 52.24 -13.08 -5.75
CA ALA A 12 51.55 -12.55 -4.59
C ALA A 12 50.67 -11.33 -5.00
N GLU A 13 50.60 -11.08 -6.29
CA GLU A 13 49.64 -10.12 -6.81
C GLU A 13 48.27 -10.70 -6.63
N ILE A 14 47.56 -10.16 -5.65
CA ILE A 14 46.16 -10.41 -5.50
C ILE A 14 45.48 -9.95 -6.78
N ASN A 15 44.91 -10.89 -7.50
CA ASN A 15 44.18 -10.55 -8.71
C ASN A 15 42.94 -9.75 -8.30
N VAL A 16 42.92 -8.49 -8.63
CA VAL A 16 41.87 -7.53 -8.24
C VAL A 16 40.57 -7.84 -9.01
N VAL A 17 40.64 -8.51 -10.14
CA VAL A 17 39.50 -8.75 -11.00
C VAL A 17 38.40 -9.56 -10.29
N PRO A 18 38.68 -10.67 -9.57
CA PRO A 18 37.62 -11.36 -8.82
C PRO A 18 36.99 -10.51 -7.71
N TYR A 19 37.76 -9.65 -7.08
CA TYR A 19 37.25 -8.73 -6.05
C TYR A 19 36.32 -7.68 -6.66
N ILE A 20 36.69 -7.13 -7.80
CA ILE A 20 35.86 -6.17 -8.52
C ILE A 20 34.57 -6.83 -8.96
N ASP A 21 34.63 -8.05 -9.47
CA ASP A 21 33.45 -8.78 -9.92
C ASP A 21 32.48 -9.04 -8.76
N VAL A 22 32.97 -9.55 -7.63
CA VAL A 22 32.15 -9.78 -6.44
C VAL A 22 31.55 -8.48 -5.92
N THR A 23 32.32 -7.42 -5.81
CA THR A 23 31.82 -6.13 -5.35
C THR A 23 30.80 -5.53 -6.31
N LEU A 24 31.02 -5.65 -7.60
CA LEU A 24 30.09 -5.18 -8.61
C LEU A 24 28.77 -5.95 -8.56
N VAL A 25 28.83 -7.28 -8.44
CA VAL A 25 27.63 -8.12 -8.33
C VAL A 25 26.85 -7.81 -7.07
N LEU A 26 27.54 -7.67 -5.93
CA LEU A 26 26.89 -7.28 -4.67
C LEU A 26 26.24 -5.89 -4.78
N MET A 27 26.93 -4.93 -5.40
CA MET A 27 26.38 -3.59 -5.59
C MET A 27 25.12 -3.61 -6.44
N VAL A 28 25.12 -4.39 -7.52
CA VAL A 28 23.93 -4.54 -8.39
C VAL A 28 22.79 -5.21 -7.63
N ILE A 29 23.08 -6.25 -6.86
CA ILE A 29 22.06 -6.94 -6.05
C ILE A 29 21.46 -5.98 -5.03
N PHE A 30 22.27 -5.24 -4.30
CA PHE A 30 21.77 -4.24 -3.34
C PHE A 30 20.99 -3.13 -4.00
N MET A 31 21.39 -2.72 -5.20
CA MET A 31 20.68 -1.69 -5.96
C MET A 31 19.28 -2.14 -6.37
N ILE A 32 19.11 -3.42 -6.68
CA ILE A 32 17.82 -3.99 -7.05
C ILE A 32 16.94 -4.26 -5.82
N THR A 33 17.54 -4.74 -4.73
CA THR A 33 16.81 -5.17 -3.53
C THR A 33 16.48 -4.03 -2.58
N ALA A 34 17.27 -2.97 -2.55
CA ALA A 34 17.08 -1.84 -1.65
C ALA A 34 15.70 -1.15 -1.82
N PRO A 35 15.21 -0.85 -3.03
CA PRO A 35 13.87 -0.31 -3.16
C PRO A 35 12.78 -1.30 -2.74
N LEU A 36 13.03 -2.61 -2.84
CA LEU A 36 12.08 -3.61 -2.36
C LEU A 36 12.02 -3.65 -0.83
N LEU A 37 13.14 -3.41 -0.17
CA LEU A 37 13.19 -3.35 1.29
C LEU A 37 12.52 -2.08 1.85
N MET A 38 12.54 -1.00 1.11
CA MET A 38 11.89 0.24 1.52
C MET A 38 10.37 0.20 1.35
N GLN A 39 9.86 -0.71 0.55
CA GLN A 39 8.42 -0.92 0.40
C GLN A 39 7.84 -1.89 1.43
N GLY A 40 8.64 -2.27 2.38
CA GLY A 40 8.39 -3.41 3.24
C GLY A 40 7.57 -3.17 4.49
N VAL A 41 6.62 -2.28 4.51
CA VAL A 41 5.44 -2.55 5.30
C VAL A 41 4.40 -3.09 4.34
N LYS A 42 4.41 -4.40 4.17
CA LYS A 42 3.15 -5.04 3.85
C LYS A 42 2.19 -4.62 4.96
N VAL A 43 1.56 -3.50 4.77
CA VAL A 43 0.25 -3.36 5.30
C VAL A 43 -0.48 -4.49 4.59
N GLU A 44 -0.68 -5.60 5.28
CA GLU A 44 -1.79 -6.43 4.93
C GLU A 44 -2.96 -5.45 4.96
N LEU A 45 -3.24 -4.87 3.83
CA LEU A 45 -4.60 -4.47 3.54
C LEU A 45 -5.38 -5.65 4.05
N PRO A 46 -6.26 -5.48 5.05
CA PRO A 46 -7.12 -6.58 5.38
C PRO A 46 -7.57 -7.05 4.02
N GLN A 47 -7.12 -8.23 3.67
CA GLN A 47 -7.70 -8.85 2.53
C GLN A 47 -9.16 -8.87 2.89
N ALA A 48 -9.82 -7.80 2.55
CA ALA A 48 -11.21 -7.94 2.25
C ALA A 48 -11.14 -9.12 1.31
N ASN A 49 -11.41 -10.29 1.88
CA ASN A 49 -11.49 -11.45 1.06
C ASN A 49 -12.27 -10.97 -0.13
N SER A 50 -11.55 -10.63 -1.18
CA SER A 50 -12.18 -10.36 -2.43
C SER A 50 -12.54 -11.70 -3.02
N SER A 51 -13.17 -12.52 -2.21
CA SER A 51 -14.20 -13.36 -2.74
C SER A 51 -15.01 -12.39 -3.56
N PRO A 52 -15.11 -12.62 -4.87
CA PRO A 52 -16.00 -11.83 -5.69
C PRO A 52 -17.27 -11.74 -4.88
N MET A 53 -17.58 -10.52 -4.44
CA MET A 53 -18.64 -10.35 -3.46
C MET A 53 -19.89 -10.90 -4.09
N ASP A 54 -20.32 -12.06 -3.61
CA ASP A 54 -21.65 -12.56 -3.85
C ASP A 54 -22.70 -11.67 -3.18
N SER A 55 -22.29 -10.46 -2.88
CA SER A 55 -23.16 -9.40 -2.41
C SER A 55 -23.79 -8.68 -3.59
N GLU A 56 -24.38 -9.42 -4.48
CA GLU A 56 -25.28 -8.85 -5.48
C GLU A 56 -26.40 -8.04 -4.84
N ASP A 57 -26.62 -8.22 -3.54
CA ASP A 57 -27.73 -7.63 -2.82
C ASP A 57 -27.37 -6.43 -1.94
N GLN A 58 -26.08 -6.11 -1.76
CA GLN A 58 -25.67 -5.01 -0.89
C GLN A 58 -24.79 -4.00 -1.62
N GLU A 59 -25.36 -2.82 -1.82
CA GLU A 59 -24.59 -1.71 -2.36
C GLU A 59 -23.56 -1.22 -1.33
N PRO A 60 -22.29 -1.06 -1.72
CA PRO A 60 -21.30 -0.54 -0.80
C PRO A 60 -21.56 0.93 -0.48
N PHE A 61 -21.34 1.30 0.76
CA PHE A 61 -21.34 2.69 1.17
C PHE A 61 -19.96 3.28 0.97
N ILE A 62 -19.84 4.28 0.10
CA ILE A 62 -18.57 4.86 -0.30
C ILE A 62 -18.43 6.25 0.30
N VAL A 63 -17.32 6.45 1.02
CA VAL A 63 -16.91 7.76 1.54
C VAL A 63 -15.69 8.21 0.74
N SER A 64 -15.80 9.36 0.10
CA SER A 64 -14.71 9.91 -0.71
C SER A 64 -14.08 11.10 -0.02
N ILE A 65 -12.76 11.23 -0.14
CA ILE A 65 -12.01 12.42 0.26
C ILE A 65 -11.50 13.08 -1.00
N LYS A 66 -11.90 14.31 -1.24
CA LYS A 66 -11.41 15.11 -2.36
C LYS A 66 -10.09 15.81 -2.03
N SER A 67 -9.43 16.33 -3.06
CA SER A 67 -8.13 17.00 -2.94
C SER A 67 -8.16 18.21 -2.00
N ASP A 68 -9.31 18.84 -1.83
CA ASP A 68 -9.49 19.97 -0.91
C ASP A 68 -9.72 19.55 0.55
N GLY A 69 -9.71 18.24 0.83
CA GLY A 69 -9.94 17.70 2.18
C GLY A 69 -11.39 17.52 2.55
N THR A 70 -12.33 17.79 1.67
CA THR A 70 -13.76 17.59 1.94
C THR A 70 -14.16 16.14 1.82
N TYR A 71 -15.07 15.71 2.69
CA TYR A 71 -15.64 14.37 2.69
C TYR A 71 -16.95 14.36 1.88
N TRP A 72 -17.08 13.35 1.06
CA TRP A 72 -18.25 13.15 0.21
C TRP A 72 -18.79 11.75 0.40
N ILE A 73 -20.08 11.64 0.38
CA ILE A 73 -20.75 10.33 0.41
C ILE A 73 -21.60 10.16 -0.83
N ASP A 74 -21.64 8.94 -1.32
CA ASP A 74 -22.58 8.55 -2.38
C ASP A 74 -23.70 7.74 -1.72
N ASP A 75 -24.83 8.38 -1.52
CA ASP A 75 -26.02 7.76 -0.95
C ASP A 75 -27.08 7.71 -2.05
N LYS A 76 -27.38 6.50 -2.50
CA LYS A 76 -28.41 6.21 -3.52
C LYS A 76 -28.23 7.02 -4.83
N GLY A 77 -27.00 7.12 -5.29
CA GLY A 77 -26.67 7.85 -6.50
C GLY A 77 -26.58 9.36 -6.34
N ILE A 78 -26.77 9.89 -5.13
CA ILE A 78 -26.62 11.32 -4.82
C ILE A 78 -25.28 11.52 -4.12
N ASN A 79 -24.38 12.23 -4.79
CA ASN A 79 -23.07 12.56 -4.25
C ASN A 79 -23.16 13.88 -3.46
N GLN A 80 -22.97 13.83 -2.15
CA GLN A 80 -23.14 14.97 -1.26
C GLN A 80 -21.91 15.16 -0.38
N SER A 81 -21.50 16.42 -0.22
CA SER A 81 -20.50 16.77 0.78
C SER A 81 -21.15 16.82 2.17
N ARG A 82 -20.50 16.15 3.13
CA ARG A 82 -20.99 16.12 4.52
C ARG A 82 -19.80 16.23 5.48
N PRO A 83 -20.00 16.88 6.64
CA PRO A 83 -18.99 16.86 7.68
C PRO A 83 -18.83 15.45 8.27
N LEU A 84 -17.63 15.16 8.80
CA LEU A 84 -17.26 13.84 9.28
C LEU A 84 -18.22 13.30 10.34
N ASN A 85 -18.69 14.14 11.28
CA ASN A 85 -19.62 13.73 12.33
C ASN A 85 -20.93 13.18 11.76
N LEU A 86 -21.46 13.79 10.71
CA LEU A 86 -22.68 13.30 10.05
C LEU A 86 -22.43 12.01 9.28
N ILE A 87 -21.26 11.86 8.69
CA ILE A 87 -20.86 10.64 7.99
C ILE A 87 -20.74 9.49 9.00
N LYS A 88 -20.15 9.73 10.16
CA LYS A 88 -20.05 8.76 11.24
C LYS A 88 -21.41 8.29 11.73
N ASP A 89 -22.34 9.22 11.93
CA ASP A 89 -23.71 8.89 12.32
C ASP A 89 -24.42 8.05 11.25
N ARG A 90 -24.22 8.39 10.00
CA ARG A 90 -24.80 7.67 8.87
C ARG A 90 -24.27 6.25 8.79
N VAL A 91 -22.97 6.07 8.94
CA VAL A 91 -22.32 4.75 8.96
C VAL A 91 -22.83 3.91 10.13
N SER A 92 -22.95 4.49 11.33
CA SER A 92 -23.51 3.81 12.49
C SER A 92 -24.92 3.28 12.23
N LYS A 93 -25.77 4.08 11.60
CA LYS A 93 -27.13 3.70 11.25
C LYS A 93 -27.15 2.57 10.23
N ILE A 94 -26.33 2.68 9.20
CA ILE A 94 -26.24 1.65 8.15
C ILE A 94 -25.79 0.32 8.72
N ILE A 95 -24.76 0.32 9.56
CA ILE A 95 -24.23 -0.89 10.17
C ILE A 95 -25.23 -1.52 11.15
N ARG A 96 -26.03 -0.71 11.84
CA ARG A 96 -27.08 -1.24 12.72
C ARG A 96 -28.20 -1.94 11.93
N GLN A 97 -28.55 -1.41 10.78
CA GLN A 97 -29.58 -1.99 9.92
C GLN A 97 -29.07 -3.18 9.13
N GLU A 98 -27.89 -3.05 8.57
CA GLU A 98 -27.27 -4.06 7.73
C GLU A 98 -25.78 -4.20 8.10
N PRO A 99 -25.46 -5.08 9.08
CA PRO A 99 -24.08 -5.21 9.56
C PRO A 99 -23.08 -5.70 8.51
N LYS A 100 -23.57 -6.25 7.42
CA LYS A 100 -22.73 -6.79 6.34
C LYS A 100 -22.45 -5.76 5.24
N THR A 101 -22.96 -4.54 5.35
CA THR A 101 -22.71 -3.50 4.34
C THR A 101 -21.23 -3.20 4.25
N PRO A 102 -20.61 -3.33 3.07
CA PRO A 102 -19.21 -2.95 2.91
C PRO A 102 -19.05 -1.44 2.94
N ILE A 103 -18.13 -0.97 3.76
CA ILE A 103 -17.77 0.44 3.85
C ILE A 103 -16.45 0.64 3.09
N LEU A 104 -16.47 1.48 2.10
CA LEU A 104 -15.31 1.74 1.26
C LEU A 104 -14.89 3.21 1.37
N VAL A 105 -13.59 3.45 1.38
CA VAL A 105 -13.01 4.79 1.35
C VAL A 105 -12.32 4.99 0.02
N TRP A 106 -12.64 6.08 -0.64
CA TRP A 106 -12.00 6.48 -1.88
C TRP A 106 -11.24 7.80 -1.62
N GLY A 107 -9.92 7.73 -1.60
CA GLY A 107 -9.05 8.89 -1.45
C GLY A 107 -8.55 9.41 -2.80
N ASP A 108 -8.61 10.74 -2.99
CA ASP A 108 -7.92 11.37 -4.11
C ASP A 108 -6.41 11.13 -3.99
N ALA A 109 -5.72 11.00 -5.13
CA ALA A 109 -4.29 10.71 -5.15
C ALA A 109 -3.44 11.81 -4.49
N SER A 110 -3.94 13.03 -4.42
CA SER A 110 -3.27 14.17 -3.79
C SER A 110 -3.50 14.28 -2.28
N VAL A 111 -4.39 13.45 -1.71
CA VAL A 111 -4.70 13.47 -0.28
C VAL A 111 -3.60 12.75 0.50
N ASP A 112 -3.20 13.33 1.63
CA ASP A 112 -2.22 12.72 2.51
C ASP A 112 -2.72 11.37 3.05
N TYR A 113 -1.82 10.40 3.04
CA TYR A 113 -2.11 9.06 3.54
C TYR A 113 -2.62 9.08 4.98
N GLY A 114 -2.06 9.93 5.83
CA GLY A 114 -2.50 10.06 7.23
C GLY A 114 -3.96 10.48 7.36
N VAL A 115 -4.45 11.32 6.47
CA VAL A 115 -5.86 11.73 6.45
C VAL A 115 -6.77 10.55 6.12
N VAL A 116 -6.38 9.76 5.14
CA VAL A 116 -7.13 8.56 4.73
C VAL A 116 -7.19 7.53 5.86
N VAL A 117 -6.06 7.25 6.50
CA VAL A 117 -5.98 6.31 7.63
C VAL A 117 -6.82 6.80 8.81
N ASN A 118 -6.78 8.10 9.10
CA ASN A 118 -7.59 8.68 10.16
C ASN A 118 -9.08 8.52 9.89
N LEU A 119 -9.51 8.76 8.66
CA LEU A 119 -10.90 8.54 8.26
C LEU A 119 -11.30 7.07 8.43
N MET A 120 -10.46 6.14 7.98
CA MET A 120 -10.72 4.71 8.14
C MET A 120 -10.85 4.33 9.61
N SER A 121 -10.02 4.85 10.47
CA SER A 121 -10.09 4.63 11.93
C SER A 121 -11.39 5.17 12.52
N GLU A 122 -11.79 6.37 12.13
CA GLU A 122 -13.04 6.97 12.60
C GLU A 122 -14.27 6.19 12.15
N LEU A 123 -14.26 5.67 10.93
CA LEU A 123 -15.35 4.82 10.43
C LEU A 123 -15.41 3.50 11.18
N GLN A 124 -14.28 2.90 11.53
CA GLN A 124 -14.25 1.69 12.35
C GLN A 124 -14.79 1.94 13.75
N ARG A 125 -14.47 3.07 14.35
CA ARG A 125 -15.03 3.47 15.65
C ARG A 125 -16.53 3.68 15.61
N SER A 126 -17.06 4.03 14.46
CA SER A 126 -18.50 4.20 14.26
C SER A 126 -19.26 2.88 14.15
N GLY A 127 -18.56 1.76 14.15
CA GLY A 127 -19.14 0.42 14.12
C GLY A 127 -18.84 -0.40 12.89
N ALA A 128 -18.15 0.17 11.88
CA ALA A 128 -17.77 -0.59 10.70
C ALA A 128 -16.69 -1.62 11.09
N THR A 129 -17.01 -2.90 10.90
CA THR A 129 -16.08 -3.99 11.23
C THR A 129 -14.91 -4.08 10.25
N SER A 130 -15.15 -3.72 8.99
CA SER A 130 -14.12 -3.68 7.98
C SER A 130 -14.33 -2.49 7.06
N VAL A 131 -13.26 -1.74 6.84
CA VAL A 131 -13.25 -0.60 5.93
C VAL A 131 -12.25 -0.91 4.82
N GLY A 132 -12.70 -0.91 3.59
CA GLY A 132 -11.85 -1.12 2.43
C GLY A 132 -11.39 0.20 1.84
N LEU A 133 -10.20 0.20 1.27
CA LEU A 133 -9.66 1.34 0.52
C LEU A 133 -9.75 1.03 -0.97
N VAL A 134 -10.41 1.90 -1.70
CA VAL A 134 -10.48 1.81 -3.16
C VAL A 134 -9.43 2.71 -3.75
N THR A 135 -8.57 2.15 -4.57
CA THR A 135 -7.54 2.89 -5.30
C THR A 135 -7.80 2.80 -6.79
N GLU A 136 -7.66 3.92 -7.47
CA GLU A 136 -7.65 3.87 -8.93
C GLU A 136 -6.33 3.27 -9.42
N PRO A 137 -6.37 2.41 -10.46
CA PRO A 137 -5.13 1.98 -11.08
C PRO A 137 -4.40 3.19 -11.65
N PRO A 138 -3.06 3.22 -11.58
CA PRO A 138 -2.31 4.33 -12.15
C PRO A 138 -2.62 4.48 -13.64
N PRO A 139 -2.73 5.70 -14.14
CA PRO A 139 -2.95 5.92 -15.57
C PRO A 139 -1.80 5.33 -16.37
N GLN A 140 -2.13 4.50 -17.33
CA GLN A 140 -1.17 3.93 -18.26
C GLN A 140 -0.72 4.96 -19.29
#